data_846525099cae77e4904a60f7191ba1d9
#
_entry.id   846525099cae77e4904a60f7191ba1d9
#
_cell.length_a   1.000
_cell.length_b   1.000
_cell.length_c   1.000
_cell.angle_alpha   90.00
_cell.angle_beta   90.00
_cell.angle_gamma   90.00
#
_symmetry.space_group_name_H-M   'P 1'
#
loop_
_entity.id
_entity.type
_entity.pdbx_description
1 polymer ?
#
loop_
_entity_poly.entity_id
_entity_poly.type
_entity_poly.pdbx_seq_one_letter_code
_entity_poly.pdbx_strand_id
1 'polypeptide(L)'
;MSAEDEVSKLLAGAVDSRGALPNVKQGKICDMVKEWTAATDKPFISFEYFPPKTEEGVKKLHKQIEIMAAQKPLFMDFTWGAGGTTSDLTLDLSKTSQKQHNLMVNMHLTCTNQVKEKCDFGLTGAKEAGICNIVALRGDPPKGQEKWEVTEGGFACALDLVKYMRAGYGDYFSIQVAGYPEGHPDNILPTADLGRELSDREKSRTVMVEVDGNLVEHVCSDEKMKIEIDYLKQKVDAGGDAIITQLFYDIEVFKAFVADCRAAGINVPIFPGIMPLNAYGGFKRMTGFCKTRIPPAMAERMATCNGDSDEQKKAFQDFGTAYLTELCQQLVESKLVPGLHSVSYTHLTLPTKA
;
A
#
# COMPACT_ATOMS: atom_id res chain seq x y z
N MET A 1 -4.22 -26.66 -0.61
CA MET A 1 -3.32 -25.55 -1.02
C MET A 1 -3.74 -24.34 -0.20
N SER A 2 -2.85 -23.69 0.50
CA SER A 2 -3.20 -22.50 1.29
C SER A 2 -3.32 -21.29 0.34
N ALA A 3 -4.08 -20.24 0.74
CA ALA A 3 -4.11 -18.97 0.00
C ALA A 3 -2.70 -18.38 -0.17
N GLU A 4 -1.75 -18.74 0.69
CA GLU A 4 -0.33 -18.40 0.60
C GLU A 4 0.38 -19.17 -0.50
N ASP A 5 0.04 -20.46 -0.72
CA ASP A 5 0.52 -21.21 -1.88
C ASP A 5 -0.03 -20.58 -3.17
N GLU A 6 -1.18 -19.93 -3.11
CA GLU A 6 -1.84 -19.31 -4.27
C GLU A 6 -1.33 -17.90 -4.54
N VAL A 7 -1.17 -17.05 -3.51
CA VAL A 7 -0.46 -15.75 -3.67
C VAL A 7 1.00 -15.99 -4.04
N SER A 8 1.65 -16.99 -3.43
CA SER A 8 2.99 -17.44 -3.81
C SER A 8 3.00 -17.97 -5.24
N LYS A 9 1.95 -18.66 -5.72
CA LYS A 9 1.81 -19.11 -7.11
C LYS A 9 1.44 -17.98 -8.06
N LEU A 10 0.60 -17.05 -7.64
CA LEU A 10 0.25 -15.84 -8.35
C LEU A 10 1.50 -15.02 -8.65
N LEU A 11 2.29 -14.80 -7.59
CA LEU A 11 3.56 -14.13 -7.68
C LEU A 11 4.63 -15.05 -8.31
N ALA A 12 4.60 -16.38 -8.06
CA ALA A 12 5.51 -17.35 -8.68
C ALA A 12 5.23 -17.53 -10.17
N GLY A 13 3.99 -17.48 -10.63
CA GLY A 13 3.70 -17.43 -12.07
C GLY A 13 4.32 -16.19 -12.75
N ALA A 14 4.27 -15.04 -12.08
CA ALA A 14 5.01 -13.85 -12.49
C ALA A 14 6.51 -13.93 -12.15
N VAL A 15 6.90 -14.69 -11.11
CA VAL A 15 8.28 -14.83 -10.62
C VAL A 15 9.05 -15.96 -11.31
N ASP A 16 8.46 -17.14 -11.51
CA ASP A 16 9.12 -18.27 -12.19
C ASP A 16 9.38 -17.98 -13.67
N SER A 17 8.55 -17.15 -14.28
CA SER A 17 8.82 -16.62 -15.63
C SER A 17 9.96 -15.60 -15.66
N ARG A 18 10.43 -15.09 -14.52
CA ARG A 18 11.47 -14.06 -14.45
C ARG A 18 12.88 -14.58 -14.77
N GLY A 19 13.13 -15.90 -14.66
CA GLY A 19 14.48 -16.46 -14.87
C GLY A 19 15.50 -15.89 -13.85
N ALA A 20 16.73 -15.66 -14.29
CA ALA A 20 17.73 -15.02 -13.42
C ALA A 20 17.33 -13.57 -13.10
N LEU A 21 17.21 -13.26 -11.80
CA LEU A 21 16.92 -11.90 -11.32
C LEU A 21 18.21 -11.06 -11.37
N PRO A 22 18.12 -9.75 -11.64
CA PRO A 22 19.27 -8.86 -11.58
C PRO A 22 19.85 -8.84 -10.17
N ASN A 23 21.19 -8.81 -10.09
CA ASN A 23 21.88 -8.59 -8.82
C ASN A 23 21.96 -7.08 -8.57
N VAL A 24 20.96 -6.56 -7.84
CA VAL A 24 20.86 -5.14 -7.52
C VAL A 24 21.58 -4.88 -6.20
N LYS A 25 22.41 -3.83 -6.16
CA LYS A 25 23.09 -3.43 -4.93
C LYS A 25 22.07 -2.95 -3.90
N GLN A 26 22.10 -3.54 -2.72
CA GLN A 26 21.23 -3.13 -1.62
C GLN A 26 21.52 -1.70 -1.16
N GLY A 27 20.46 -0.95 -0.87
CA GLY A 27 20.55 0.44 -0.48
C GLY A 27 19.22 1.17 -0.55
N LYS A 28 19.24 2.37 -1.07
CA LYS A 28 18.03 3.17 -1.27
C LYS A 28 17.13 2.53 -2.32
N ILE A 29 15.84 2.39 -2.02
CA ILE A 29 14.87 1.78 -2.95
C ILE A 29 14.84 2.51 -4.29
N CYS A 30 14.93 3.85 -4.28
CA CYS A 30 14.96 4.62 -5.53
C CYS A 30 16.14 4.23 -6.44
N ASP A 31 17.30 3.91 -5.88
CA ASP A 31 18.48 3.48 -6.65
C ASP A 31 18.35 2.02 -7.06
N MET A 32 17.87 1.16 -6.16
CA MET A 32 17.59 -0.26 -6.45
C MET A 32 16.59 -0.41 -7.60
N VAL A 33 15.53 0.41 -7.64
CA VAL A 33 14.55 0.40 -8.73
C VAL A 33 15.16 0.86 -10.04
N LYS A 34 16.02 1.89 -10.02
CA LYS A 34 16.77 2.33 -11.22
C LYS A 34 17.68 1.24 -11.76
N GLU A 35 18.46 0.58 -10.89
CA GLU A 35 19.32 -0.54 -11.27
C GLU A 35 18.49 -1.71 -11.84
N TRP A 36 17.36 -2.04 -11.18
CA TRP A 36 16.46 -3.11 -11.63
C TRP A 36 15.90 -2.84 -13.03
N THR A 37 15.32 -1.65 -13.24
CA THR A 37 14.70 -1.29 -14.52
C THR A 37 15.71 -1.08 -15.64
N ALA A 38 16.96 -0.78 -15.32
CA ALA A 38 18.06 -0.76 -16.30
C ALA A 38 18.53 -2.17 -16.69
N ALA A 39 18.43 -3.14 -15.79
CA ALA A 39 18.92 -4.50 -16.01
C ALA A 39 17.88 -5.43 -16.65
N THR A 40 16.58 -5.16 -16.47
CA THR A 40 15.49 -6.02 -16.95
C THR A 40 14.20 -5.25 -17.14
N ASP A 41 13.33 -5.73 -18.03
CA ASP A 41 11.95 -5.29 -18.22
C ASP A 41 10.95 -6.04 -17.32
N LYS A 42 11.44 -7.00 -16.51
CA LYS A 42 10.61 -7.80 -15.61
C LYS A 42 10.26 -7.03 -14.35
N PRO A 43 9.01 -7.16 -13.83
CA PRO A 43 8.62 -6.47 -12.62
C PRO A 43 9.36 -7.03 -11.40
N PHE A 44 9.76 -6.16 -10.47
CA PHE A 44 10.11 -6.62 -9.14
C PHE A 44 8.84 -6.91 -8.32
N ILE A 45 9.01 -7.58 -7.18
CA ILE A 45 7.97 -7.73 -6.17
C ILE A 45 8.45 -7.13 -4.86
N SER A 46 7.52 -6.61 -4.06
CA SER A 46 7.74 -6.18 -2.68
C SER A 46 6.52 -6.53 -1.83
N PHE A 47 6.72 -6.64 -0.52
CA PHE A 47 5.68 -7.05 0.42
C PHE A 47 5.55 -6.05 1.56
N GLU A 48 4.32 -5.82 2.00
CA GLU A 48 4.03 -4.98 3.17
C GLU A 48 3.44 -5.83 4.30
N TYR A 49 3.93 -5.64 5.51
CA TYR A 49 3.53 -6.35 6.71
C TYR A 49 3.01 -5.40 7.78
N PHE A 50 1.98 -5.87 8.49
CA PHE A 50 1.41 -5.18 9.65
C PHE A 50 1.98 -5.76 10.93
N PRO A 51 2.54 -4.93 11.86
CA PRO A 51 3.01 -5.39 13.15
C PRO A 51 1.86 -6.05 13.95
N PRO A 52 2.03 -7.27 14.42
CA PRO A 52 1.01 -7.96 15.21
C PRO A 52 0.89 -7.36 16.60
N LYS A 53 -0.26 -7.60 17.26
CA LYS A 53 -0.53 -7.12 18.62
C LYS A 53 -0.08 -8.08 19.72
N THR A 54 0.35 -9.29 19.38
CA THR A 54 0.71 -10.33 20.34
C THR A 54 2.07 -10.94 20.02
N GLU A 55 2.78 -11.42 21.03
CA GLU A 55 4.08 -12.10 20.85
C GLU A 55 3.97 -13.35 19.94
N GLU A 56 2.86 -14.09 20.04
CA GLU A 56 2.62 -15.22 19.16
C GLU A 56 2.43 -14.77 17.71
N GLY A 57 1.72 -13.66 17.50
CA GLY A 57 1.60 -13.02 16.20
C GLY A 57 2.96 -12.63 15.62
N VAL A 58 3.87 -12.08 16.44
CA VAL A 58 5.23 -11.75 16.01
C VAL A 58 5.99 -13.00 15.55
N LYS A 59 5.90 -14.09 16.30
CA LYS A 59 6.52 -15.38 15.90
C LYS A 59 5.95 -15.92 14.58
N LYS A 60 4.64 -15.79 14.38
CA LYS A 60 4.00 -16.17 13.11
C LYS A 60 4.45 -15.27 11.96
N LEU A 61 4.55 -13.96 12.20
CA LEU A 61 5.04 -13.01 11.20
C LEU A 61 6.47 -13.34 10.75
N HIS A 62 7.38 -13.65 11.68
CA HIS A 62 8.74 -14.03 11.30
C HIS A 62 8.78 -15.26 10.39
N LYS A 63 7.98 -16.29 10.69
CA LYS A 63 7.87 -17.48 9.82
C LYS A 63 7.31 -17.12 8.43
N GLN A 64 6.35 -16.22 8.37
CA GLN A 64 5.80 -15.74 7.10
C GLN A 64 6.84 -14.95 6.30
N ILE A 65 7.61 -14.08 6.96
CA ILE A 65 8.69 -13.34 6.32
C ILE A 65 9.73 -14.28 5.73
N GLU A 66 10.11 -15.37 6.44
CA GLU A 66 11.03 -16.40 5.91
C GLU A 66 10.52 -17.01 4.60
N ILE A 67 9.23 -17.39 4.55
CA ILE A 67 8.60 -17.95 3.35
C ILE A 67 8.59 -16.93 2.21
N MET A 68 8.22 -15.68 2.51
CA MET A 68 8.10 -14.62 1.52
C MET A 68 9.48 -14.12 1.05
N ALA A 69 10.50 -14.15 1.90
CA ALA A 69 11.88 -13.82 1.55
C ALA A 69 12.44 -14.77 0.48
N ALA A 70 12.03 -16.05 0.50
CA ALA A 70 12.40 -17.02 -0.53
C ALA A 70 11.94 -16.63 -1.95
N GLN A 71 10.91 -15.77 -2.05
CA GLN A 71 10.45 -15.21 -3.33
C GLN A 71 11.35 -14.08 -3.85
N LYS A 72 12.42 -13.73 -3.12
CA LYS A 72 13.39 -12.69 -3.47
C LYS A 72 12.74 -11.34 -3.79
N PRO A 73 11.93 -10.77 -2.87
CA PRO A 73 11.40 -9.43 -3.05
C PRO A 73 12.53 -8.42 -3.11
N LEU A 74 12.30 -7.28 -3.79
CA LEU A 74 13.29 -6.20 -3.85
C LEU A 74 13.44 -5.53 -2.49
N PHE A 75 12.31 -5.36 -1.76
CA PHE A 75 12.27 -4.80 -0.41
C PHE A 75 11.02 -5.29 0.34
N MET A 76 10.98 -5.03 1.65
CA MET A 76 9.85 -5.32 2.54
C MET A 76 9.43 -4.06 3.29
N ASP A 77 8.12 -3.82 3.40
CA ASP A 77 7.55 -2.73 4.16
C ASP A 77 7.03 -3.21 5.52
N PHE A 78 7.24 -2.40 6.55
CA PHE A 78 6.61 -2.58 7.86
C PHE A 78 5.79 -1.36 8.21
N THR A 79 4.48 -1.55 8.40
CA THR A 79 3.58 -0.45 8.70
C THR A 79 3.81 0.09 10.12
N TRP A 80 3.49 1.38 10.29
CA TRP A 80 3.52 2.05 11.58
C TRP A 80 2.10 2.14 12.11
N GLY A 81 1.86 1.64 13.31
CA GLY A 81 0.50 1.63 13.88
C GLY A 81 -0.09 3.03 14.05
N ALA A 82 -1.40 3.14 13.87
CA ALA A 82 -2.12 4.38 14.04
C ALA A 82 -1.80 5.02 15.39
N GLY A 83 -1.46 6.32 15.38
CA GLY A 83 -1.04 7.04 16.59
C GLY A 83 0.29 6.57 17.20
N GLY A 84 1.16 5.89 16.44
CA GLY A 84 2.46 5.41 16.91
C GLY A 84 2.39 4.30 17.96
N THR A 85 1.27 3.60 18.05
CA THR A 85 1.04 2.53 19.05
C THR A 85 1.98 1.33 18.87
N THR A 86 2.56 1.15 17.69
CA THR A 86 3.51 0.07 17.38
C THR A 86 4.90 0.57 17.03
N SER A 87 5.26 1.81 17.35
CA SER A 87 6.52 2.43 16.92
C SER A 87 7.76 1.59 17.25
N ASP A 88 7.87 1.15 18.52
CA ASP A 88 9.00 0.37 18.98
C ASP A 88 9.03 -1.02 18.32
N LEU A 89 7.87 -1.66 18.21
CA LEU A 89 7.73 -2.95 17.54
C LEU A 89 8.03 -2.84 16.04
N THR A 90 7.56 -1.79 15.37
CA THR A 90 7.84 -1.57 13.94
C THR A 90 9.34 -1.41 13.71
N LEU A 91 10.00 -0.61 14.54
CA LEU A 91 11.45 -0.41 14.46
C LEU A 91 12.23 -1.71 14.74
N ASP A 92 11.82 -2.48 15.75
CA ASP A 92 12.44 -3.77 16.10
C ASP A 92 12.26 -4.82 14.99
N LEU A 93 11.03 -4.98 14.46
CA LEU A 93 10.75 -5.84 13.32
C LEU A 93 11.56 -5.44 12.09
N SER A 94 11.66 -4.15 11.82
CA SER A 94 12.43 -3.62 10.69
C SER A 94 13.92 -3.97 10.82
N LYS A 95 14.53 -3.70 11.98
CA LYS A 95 15.93 -4.03 12.28
C LYS A 95 16.21 -5.53 12.16
N THR A 96 15.35 -6.32 12.80
CA THR A 96 15.51 -7.79 12.86
C THR A 96 15.38 -8.39 11.48
N SER A 97 14.34 -8.00 10.72
CA SER A 97 14.09 -8.55 9.40
C SER A 97 15.16 -8.18 8.38
N GLN A 98 15.62 -6.93 8.38
CA GLN A 98 16.71 -6.50 7.48
C GLN A 98 17.98 -7.31 7.75
N LYS A 99 18.34 -7.51 9.01
CA LYS A 99 19.55 -8.26 9.40
C LYS A 99 19.43 -9.75 9.11
N GLN A 100 18.28 -10.37 9.40
CA GLN A 100 18.09 -11.83 9.27
C GLN A 100 17.94 -12.29 7.83
N HIS A 101 17.22 -11.51 7.01
CA HIS A 101 16.90 -11.92 5.64
C HIS A 101 17.77 -11.26 4.58
N ASN A 102 18.66 -10.37 4.99
CA ASN A 102 19.51 -9.61 4.05
C ASN A 102 18.68 -8.93 2.94
N LEU A 103 17.53 -8.37 3.33
CA LEU A 103 16.61 -7.65 2.45
C LEU A 103 16.45 -6.21 2.93
N MET A 104 16.33 -5.28 1.99
CA MET A 104 16.08 -3.89 2.36
C MET A 104 14.69 -3.73 2.95
N VAL A 105 14.64 -3.02 4.07
CA VAL A 105 13.38 -2.65 4.72
C VAL A 105 13.03 -1.22 4.34
N ASN A 106 11.75 -1.01 4.07
CA ASN A 106 11.07 0.27 3.91
C ASN A 106 10.18 0.46 5.15
N MET A 107 10.61 1.26 6.09
CA MET A 107 9.86 1.44 7.33
C MET A 107 8.82 2.56 7.16
N HIS A 108 7.55 2.27 7.47
CA HIS A 108 6.54 3.32 7.51
C HIS A 108 6.76 4.22 8.72
N LEU A 109 6.49 5.50 8.56
CA LEU A 109 6.49 6.49 9.62
C LEU A 109 5.30 7.42 9.44
N THR A 110 4.42 7.46 10.44
CA THR A 110 3.25 8.36 10.44
C THR A 110 3.48 9.54 11.37
N CYS A 111 2.85 10.66 11.08
CA CYS A 111 2.87 11.83 11.96
C CYS A 111 1.59 11.99 12.82
N THR A 112 0.60 11.09 12.68
CA THR A 112 -0.63 11.13 13.48
C THR A 112 -0.34 10.89 14.96
N ASN A 113 -0.90 11.72 15.83
CA ASN A 113 -0.77 11.64 17.28
C ASN A 113 0.67 11.54 17.78
N GLN A 114 1.61 12.12 17.05
CA GLN A 114 3.00 12.09 17.41
C GLN A 114 3.58 13.50 17.49
N VAL A 115 4.27 13.74 18.59
CA VAL A 115 5.18 14.87 18.68
C VAL A 115 6.42 14.60 17.84
N LYS A 116 7.12 15.67 17.47
CA LYS A 116 8.29 15.62 16.61
C LYS A 116 9.40 14.70 17.14
N GLU A 117 9.61 14.69 18.47
CA GLU A 117 10.59 13.86 19.15
C GLU A 117 10.37 12.36 18.92
N LYS A 118 9.11 11.93 18.75
CA LYS A 118 8.81 10.53 18.46
C LYS A 118 9.11 10.16 17.00
N CYS A 119 8.90 11.09 16.08
CA CYS A 119 9.36 10.93 14.70
C CYS A 119 10.90 10.85 14.64
N ASP A 120 11.60 11.70 15.41
CA ASP A 120 13.05 11.69 15.52
C ASP A 120 13.58 10.38 16.10
N PHE A 121 12.91 9.83 17.11
CA PHE A 121 13.24 8.50 17.64
C PHE A 121 13.18 7.42 16.55
N GLY A 122 12.11 7.40 15.75
CA GLY A 122 11.96 6.47 14.64
C GLY A 122 13.04 6.64 13.57
N LEU A 123 13.30 7.88 13.15
CA LEU A 123 14.29 8.20 12.11
C LEU A 123 15.73 7.92 12.56
N THR A 124 16.07 8.31 13.79
CA THR A 124 17.39 8.04 14.37
C THR A 124 17.62 6.54 14.54
N GLY A 125 16.63 5.83 15.11
CA GLY A 125 16.71 4.39 15.27
C GLY A 125 16.79 3.62 13.94
N ALA A 126 16.09 4.08 12.90
CA ALA A 126 16.23 3.54 11.56
C ALA A 126 17.63 3.76 10.99
N LYS A 127 18.17 4.99 11.10
CA LYS A 127 19.50 5.34 10.62
C LYS A 127 20.59 4.54 11.32
N GLU A 128 20.53 4.39 12.65
CA GLU A 128 21.47 3.59 13.45
C GLU A 128 21.44 2.10 13.06
N ALA A 129 20.27 1.60 12.63
CA ALA A 129 20.11 0.23 12.14
C ALA A 129 20.51 0.04 10.66
N GLY A 130 20.95 1.10 9.97
CA GLY A 130 21.26 1.05 8.54
C GLY A 130 20.01 0.98 7.64
N ILE A 131 18.82 1.27 8.18
CA ILE A 131 17.59 1.41 7.38
C ILE A 131 17.62 2.77 6.70
N CYS A 132 17.61 2.79 5.38
CA CYS A 132 17.69 4.00 4.57
C CYS A 132 16.45 4.28 3.73
N ASN A 133 15.33 3.61 4.02
CA ASN A 133 14.09 3.77 3.27
C ASN A 133 12.92 3.99 4.23
N ILE A 134 12.12 5.02 3.97
CA ILE A 134 10.98 5.43 4.80
C ILE A 134 9.76 5.72 3.93
N VAL A 135 8.60 5.18 4.30
CA VAL A 135 7.31 5.66 3.79
C VAL A 135 6.80 6.75 4.72
N ALA A 136 6.81 7.99 4.24
CA ALA A 136 6.36 9.15 5.00
C ALA A 136 4.86 9.36 4.84
N LEU A 137 4.10 9.22 5.93
CA LEU A 137 2.64 9.22 5.95
C LEU A 137 2.07 10.24 6.94
N ARG A 138 0.85 10.71 6.66
CA ARG A 138 0.05 11.38 7.69
C ARG A 138 -0.35 10.37 8.77
N GLY A 139 -0.87 9.24 8.35
CA GLY A 139 -1.51 8.23 9.17
C GLY A 139 -3.01 8.48 9.32
N ASP A 140 -3.71 7.45 9.79
CA ASP A 140 -5.15 7.49 10.01
C ASP A 140 -5.48 8.11 11.36
N PRO A 141 -6.72 8.63 11.56
CA PRO A 141 -7.20 9.05 12.87
C PRO A 141 -7.09 7.89 13.87
N PRO A 142 -6.80 8.16 15.15
CA PRO A 142 -6.81 7.13 16.17
C PRO A 142 -8.18 6.47 16.27
N LYS A 143 -8.19 5.19 16.68
CA LYS A 143 -9.44 4.45 16.85
C LYS A 143 -10.40 5.18 17.79
N GLY A 144 -11.60 5.48 17.30
CA GLY A 144 -12.65 6.21 18.04
C GLY A 144 -12.67 7.71 17.78
N GLN A 145 -11.78 8.23 16.94
CA GLN A 145 -11.85 9.60 16.42
C GLN A 145 -12.33 9.59 14.98
N GLU A 146 -13.34 10.38 14.66
CA GLU A 146 -13.88 10.48 13.30
C GLU A 146 -13.04 11.39 12.41
N LYS A 147 -12.34 12.34 13.01
CA LYS A 147 -11.52 13.33 12.29
C LYS A 147 -10.08 13.31 12.76
N TRP A 148 -9.19 13.49 11.78
CA TRP A 148 -7.79 13.68 12.08
C TRP A 148 -7.53 15.10 12.62
N GLU A 149 -6.77 15.18 13.70
CA GLU A 149 -6.36 16.45 14.32
C GLU A 149 -4.83 16.49 14.45
N VAL A 150 -4.29 17.70 14.29
CA VAL A 150 -2.85 17.94 14.44
C VAL A 150 -2.47 17.85 15.90
N THR A 151 -1.47 17.04 16.23
CA THR A 151 -0.88 17.03 17.58
C THR A 151 -0.01 18.27 17.75
N GLU A 152 -0.19 19.00 18.87
CA GLU A 152 0.66 20.15 19.19
C GLU A 152 2.14 19.73 19.25
N GLY A 153 3.00 20.47 18.57
CA GLY A 153 4.42 20.14 18.42
C GLY A 153 4.73 19.00 17.41
N GLY A 154 3.71 18.48 16.74
CA GLY A 154 3.85 17.46 15.68
C GLY A 154 3.78 18.05 14.26
N PHE A 155 3.60 17.19 13.28
CA PHE A 155 3.44 17.54 11.87
C PHE A 155 1.98 17.51 11.45
N ALA A 156 1.56 18.47 10.62
CA ALA A 156 0.19 18.55 10.15
C ALA A 156 -0.12 17.54 9.02
N CYS A 157 0.89 17.12 8.27
CA CYS A 157 0.70 16.24 7.12
C CYS A 157 2.01 15.56 6.69
N ALA A 158 1.91 14.59 5.78
CA ALA A 158 3.08 13.89 5.24
C ALA A 158 4.07 14.84 4.54
N LEU A 159 3.63 15.92 3.93
CA LEU A 159 4.50 16.90 3.29
C LEU A 159 5.46 17.56 4.28
N ASP A 160 4.95 17.89 5.49
CA ASP A 160 5.78 18.49 6.54
C ASP A 160 6.85 17.49 7.02
N LEU A 161 6.46 16.22 7.17
CA LEU A 161 7.38 15.14 7.53
C LEU A 161 8.47 14.96 6.45
N VAL A 162 8.12 14.96 5.16
CA VAL A 162 9.09 14.87 4.05
C VAL A 162 10.08 16.03 4.09
N LYS A 163 9.58 17.27 4.22
CA LYS A 163 10.44 18.47 4.34
C LYS A 163 11.37 18.37 5.54
N TYR A 164 10.84 17.92 6.68
CA TYR A 164 11.62 17.74 7.89
C TYR A 164 12.74 16.71 7.73
N MET A 165 12.42 15.56 7.13
CA MET A 165 13.41 14.51 6.85
C MET A 165 14.53 15.03 5.92
N ARG A 166 14.17 15.77 4.85
CA ARG A 166 15.18 16.35 3.95
C ARG A 166 16.03 17.41 4.63
N ALA A 167 15.45 18.24 5.47
CA ALA A 167 16.22 19.25 6.23
C ALA A 167 17.18 18.64 7.25
N GLY A 168 16.74 17.58 7.98
CA GLY A 168 17.53 16.99 9.05
C GLY A 168 18.48 15.88 8.61
N TYR A 169 18.14 15.13 7.57
CA TYR A 169 18.89 13.93 7.15
C TYR A 169 19.42 14.02 5.71
N GLY A 170 19.16 15.12 5.01
CA GLY A 170 19.60 15.32 3.62
C GLY A 170 19.03 14.23 2.69
N ASP A 171 19.93 13.58 1.99
CA ASP A 171 19.63 12.50 1.05
C ASP A 171 19.82 11.10 1.64
N TYR A 172 20.04 10.98 2.95
CA TYR A 172 20.27 9.67 3.59
C TYR A 172 19.11 8.70 3.32
N PHE A 173 17.86 9.15 3.48
CA PHE A 173 16.68 8.31 3.25
C PHE A 173 16.19 8.39 1.80
N SER A 174 15.83 7.23 1.21
CA SER A 174 14.87 7.16 0.13
C SER A 174 13.46 7.28 0.73
N ILE A 175 12.68 8.26 0.27
CA ILE A 175 11.38 8.59 0.85
C ILE A 175 10.27 8.19 -0.13
N GLN A 176 9.40 7.27 0.28
CA GLN A 176 8.19 6.94 -0.42
C GLN A 176 7.02 7.73 0.17
N VAL A 177 6.06 8.10 -0.68
CA VAL A 177 4.85 8.83 -0.28
C VAL A 177 3.60 8.14 -0.80
N ALA A 178 2.49 8.28 -0.08
CA ALA A 178 1.22 7.67 -0.49
C ALA A 178 0.58 8.44 -1.67
N GLY A 179 0.02 7.66 -2.62
CA GLY A 179 -0.86 8.12 -3.69
C GLY A 179 -2.22 7.43 -3.62
N TYR A 180 -3.25 8.05 -4.14
CA TYR A 180 -4.64 7.59 -4.01
C TYR A 180 -5.31 7.58 -5.39
N PRO A 181 -5.37 6.42 -6.07
CA PRO A 181 -5.95 6.32 -7.42
C PRO A 181 -7.40 6.80 -7.53
N GLU A 182 -8.19 6.55 -6.50
CA GLU A 182 -9.60 6.96 -6.42
C GLU A 182 -9.81 8.30 -5.71
N GLY A 183 -8.74 8.90 -5.17
CA GLY A 183 -8.74 10.05 -4.27
C GLY A 183 -8.61 9.63 -2.80
N HIS A 184 -8.18 10.57 -1.94
CA HIS A 184 -8.13 10.33 -0.51
C HIS A 184 -9.57 10.15 0.05
N PRO A 185 -9.83 9.22 0.98
CA PRO A 185 -11.17 8.97 1.52
C PRO A 185 -11.90 10.21 2.04
N ASP A 186 -11.16 11.20 2.57
CA ASP A 186 -11.72 12.47 3.04
C ASP A 186 -12.29 13.34 1.88
N ASN A 187 -11.84 13.13 0.64
CA ASN A 187 -12.26 13.84 -0.57
C ASN A 187 -13.21 13.04 -1.46
N ILE A 188 -13.53 11.80 -1.07
CA ILE A 188 -14.55 10.97 -1.74
C ILE A 188 -15.89 11.24 -1.04
N LEU A 189 -16.75 12.06 -1.67
CA LEU A 189 -17.99 12.60 -1.10
C LEU A 189 -19.22 12.05 -1.85
N PRO A 190 -20.41 12.08 -1.22
CA PRO A 190 -21.65 11.68 -1.91
C PRO A 190 -21.84 12.45 -3.23
N THR A 191 -22.19 11.75 -4.29
CA THR A 191 -22.39 12.38 -5.62
C THR A 191 -23.54 13.40 -5.59
N ALA A 192 -24.53 13.18 -4.73
CA ALA A 192 -25.64 14.13 -4.52
C ALA A 192 -25.20 15.50 -4.03
N ASP A 193 -24.08 15.58 -3.29
CA ASP A 193 -23.57 16.84 -2.73
C ASP A 193 -22.90 17.74 -3.79
N LEU A 194 -22.62 17.20 -4.98
CA LEU A 194 -22.03 17.98 -6.07
C LEU A 194 -23.02 18.94 -6.74
N GLY A 195 -24.34 18.66 -6.67
CA GLY A 195 -25.38 19.51 -7.24
C GLY A 195 -25.32 19.65 -8.77
N ARG A 196 -24.60 18.76 -9.45
CA ARG A 196 -24.42 18.70 -10.92
C ARG A 196 -24.28 17.27 -11.41
N GLU A 197 -24.40 17.07 -12.71
CA GLU A 197 -24.06 15.79 -13.31
C GLU A 197 -22.54 15.51 -13.22
N LEU A 198 -22.21 14.22 -13.09
CA LEU A 198 -20.85 13.76 -13.09
C LEU A 198 -20.24 13.82 -14.50
N SER A 199 -18.99 14.20 -14.59
CA SER A 199 -18.18 14.04 -15.80
C SER A 199 -17.98 12.54 -16.11
N ASP A 200 -17.59 12.19 -17.32
CA ASP A 200 -17.30 10.79 -17.67
C ASP A 200 -16.10 10.24 -16.87
N ARG A 201 -15.15 11.09 -16.52
CA ARG A 201 -14.04 10.72 -15.64
C ARG A 201 -14.52 10.44 -14.21
N GLU A 202 -15.40 11.26 -13.68
CA GLU A 202 -16.00 11.05 -12.35
C GLU A 202 -16.82 9.75 -12.33
N LYS A 203 -17.65 9.49 -13.34
CA LYS A 203 -18.41 8.24 -13.48
C LYS A 203 -17.50 7.00 -13.48
N SER A 204 -16.31 7.10 -14.09
CA SER A 204 -15.38 5.97 -14.17
C SER A 204 -14.74 5.62 -12.82
N ARG A 205 -14.75 6.53 -11.82
CA ARG A 205 -14.16 6.32 -10.49
C ARG A 205 -15.17 6.41 -9.33
N THR A 206 -16.48 6.35 -9.61
CA THR A 206 -17.51 6.29 -8.56
C THR A 206 -17.31 5.06 -7.68
N VAL A 207 -17.60 5.20 -6.40
CA VAL A 207 -17.57 4.14 -5.40
C VAL A 207 -18.91 4.04 -4.68
N MET A 208 -19.31 2.82 -4.31
CA MET A 208 -20.50 2.60 -3.49
C MET A 208 -20.07 2.46 -2.02
N VAL A 209 -20.56 3.37 -1.19
CA VAL A 209 -20.26 3.40 0.24
C VAL A 209 -21.51 3.06 1.03
N GLU A 210 -21.42 2.17 2.00
CA GLU A 210 -22.52 1.84 2.89
C GLU A 210 -22.68 2.93 3.96
N VAL A 211 -23.83 3.62 3.92
CA VAL A 211 -24.23 4.65 4.87
C VAL A 211 -25.59 4.27 5.45
N ASP A 212 -25.67 4.04 6.74
CA ASP A 212 -26.91 3.64 7.45
C ASP A 212 -27.62 2.42 6.81
N GLY A 213 -26.83 1.45 6.35
CA GLY A 213 -27.34 0.23 5.70
C GLY A 213 -27.75 0.38 4.23
N ASN A 214 -27.59 1.56 3.64
CA ASN A 214 -27.85 1.83 2.23
C ASN A 214 -26.55 2.05 1.47
N LEU A 215 -26.50 1.60 0.22
CA LEU A 215 -25.40 1.91 -0.68
C LEU A 215 -25.63 3.28 -1.30
N VAL A 216 -24.72 4.21 -1.02
CA VAL A 216 -24.74 5.59 -1.53
C VAL A 216 -23.53 5.77 -2.46
N GLU A 217 -23.81 6.33 -3.65
CA GLU A 217 -22.76 6.62 -4.61
C GLU A 217 -21.92 7.82 -4.16
N HIS A 218 -20.60 7.64 -4.17
CA HIS A 218 -19.62 8.67 -3.82
C HIS A 218 -18.60 8.83 -4.95
N VAL A 219 -17.94 9.98 -4.99
CA VAL A 219 -16.86 10.24 -5.95
C VAL A 219 -15.87 11.27 -5.39
N CYS A 220 -14.61 11.15 -5.73
CA CYS A 220 -13.68 12.26 -5.69
C CYS A 220 -13.90 13.09 -6.94
N SER A 221 -14.41 14.32 -6.84
CA SER A 221 -14.69 15.16 -8.01
C SER A 221 -13.41 15.50 -8.78
N ASP A 222 -13.54 15.94 -10.03
CA ASP A 222 -12.36 16.32 -10.85
C ASP A 222 -11.57 17.44 -10.17
N GLU A 223 -12.24 18.39 -9.51
CA GLU A 223 -11.61 19.47 -8.76
C GLU A 223 -10.84 18.92 -7.53
N LYS A 224 -11.44 17.98 -6.81
CA LYS A 224 -10.79 17.34 -5.66
C LYS A 224 -9.62 16.47 -6.08
N MET A 225 -9.76 15.69 -7.17
CA MET A 225 -8.67 14.90 -7.72
C MET A 225 -7.49 15.78 -8.15
N LYS A 226 -7.78 16.93 -8.75
CA LYS A 226 -6.72 17.88 -9.07
C LYS A 226 -5.96 18.34 -7.81
N ILE A 227 -6.66 18.67 -6.73
CA ILE A 227 -6.04 19.04 -5.44
C ILE A 227 -5.17 17.88 -4.90
N GLU A 228 -5.65 16.63 -4.99
CA GLU A 228 -4.89 15.45 -4.59
C GLU A 228 -3.59 15.29 -5.38
N ILE A 229 -3.66 15.44 -6.71
CA ILE A 229 -2.49 15.35 -7.58
C ILE A 229 -1.51 16.53 -7.33
N ASP A 230 -2.03 17.75 -7.17
CA ASP A 230 -1.20 18.92 -6.84
C ASP A 230 -0.51 18.75 -5.48
N TYR A 231 -1.19 18.16 -4.47
CA TYR A 231 -0.60 17.84 -3.18
C TYR A 231 0.44 16.72 -3.27
N LEU A 232 0.16 15.67 -4.07
CA LEU A 232 1.12 14.61 -4.34
C LEU A 232 2.39 15.16 -5.02
N LYS A 233 2.22 16.09 -5.98
CA LYS A 233 3.33 16.79 -6.62
C LYS A 233 4.18 17.55 -5.61
N GLN A 234 3.57 18.25 -4.66
CA GLN A 234 4.31 18.95 -3.60
C GLN A 234 5.12 17.98 -2.73
N LYS A 235 4.60 16.79 -2.40
CA LYS A 235 5.35 15.77 -1.66
C LYS A 235 6.56 15.26 -2.44
N VAL A 236 6.40 15.04 -3.74
CA VAL A 236 7.49 14.62 -4.63
C VAL A 236 8.54 15.72 -4.76
N ASP A 237 8.11 16.96 -5.01
CA ASP A 237 9.03 18.13 -5.14
C ASP A 237 9.78 18.42 -3.83
N ALA A 238 9.17 18.13 -2.69
CA ALA A 238 9.83 18.25 -1.39
C ALA A 238 10.87 17.15 -1.14
N GLY A 239 10.95 16.14 -2.01
CA GLY A 239 11.94 15.06 -1.92
C GLY A 239 11.37 13.65 -1.81
N GLY A 240 10.12 13.42 -2.15
CA GLY A 240 9.59 12.07 -2.33
C GLY A 240 10.20 11.38 -3.56
N ASP A 241 10.80 10.20 -3.36
CA ASP A 241 11.55 9.48 -4.41
C ASP A 241 10.71 8.45 -5.16
N ALA A 242 9.59 8.00 -4.59
CA ALA A 242 8.63 7.10 -5.22
C ALA A 242 7.25 7.24 -4.56
N ILE A 243 6.24 6.69 -5.20
CA ILE A 243 4.85 6.66 -4.73
C ILE A 243 4.45 5.21 -4.49
N ILE A 244 3.86 4.92 -3.33
CA ILE A 244 3.11 3.69 -3.06
C ILE A 244 1.63 4.06 -3.09
N THR A 245 0.82 3.34 -3.89
CA THR A 245 -0.61 3.68 -3.96
C THR A 245 -1.41 2.99 -2.87
N GLN A 246 -2.55 3.59 -2.53
CA GLN A 246 -3.62 2.88 -1.83
C GLN A 246 -4.06 1.68 -2.69
N LEU A 247 -4.60 0.64 -2.04
CA LEU A 247 -5.16 -0.52 -2.73
C LEU A 247 -6.28 -0.09 -3.71
N PHE A 248 -6.37 -0.79 -4.82
CA PHE A 248 -7.40 -0.60 -5.86
C PHE A 248 -7.69 -1.94 -6.54
N TYR A 249 -8.83 -2.03 -7.21
CA TYR A 249 -9.25 -3.22 -7.97
C TYR A 249 -9.64 -2.90 -9.42
N ASP A 250 -9.66 -1.64 -9.80
CA ASP A 250 -9.97 -1.19 -11.16
C ASP A 250 -8.71 -0.67 -11.86
N ILE A 251 -8.23 -1.42 -12.87
CA ILE A 251 -7.01 -1.05 -13.62
C ILE A 251 -7.15 0.28 -14.35
N GLU A 252 -8.38 0.62 -14.84
CA GLU A 252 -8.55 1.86 -15.59
C GLU A 252 -8.49 3.09 -14.69
N VAL A 253 -8.97 2.98 -13.44
CA VAL A 253 -8.79 4.02 -12.43
C VAL A 253 -7.29 4.23 -12.14
N PHE A 254 -6.54 3.15 -11.99
CA PHE A 254 -5.09 3.23 -11.79
C PHE A 254 -4.36 3.86 -12.98
N LYS A 255 -4.69 3.46 -14.21
CA LYS A 255 -4.10 4.06 -15.43
C LYS A 255 -4.39 5.56 -15.53
N ALA A 256 -5.63 5.97 -15.23
CA ALA A 256 -6.03 7.38 -15.21
C ALA A 256 -5.23 8.16 -14.16
N PHE A 257 -5.08 7.63 -12.95
CA PHE A 257 -4.25 8.22 -11.90
C PHE A 257 -2.79 8.41 -12.33
N VAL A 258 -2.18 7.38 -12.94
CA VAL A 258 -0.80 7.48 -13.44
C VAL A 258 -0.70 8.55 -14.52
N ALA A 259 -1.67 8.61 -15.45
CA ALA A 259 -1.69 9.64 -16.51
C ALA A 259 -1.77 11.06 -15.91
N ASP A 260 -2.63 11.26 -14.90
CA ASP A 260 -2.74 12.55 -14.20
C ASP A 260 -1.43 12.92 -13.47
N CYS A 261 -0.79 11.95 -12.80
CA CYS A 261 0.52 12.16 -12.20
C CYS A 261 1.56 12.61 -13.23
N ARG A 262 1.63 11.96 -14.38
CA ARG A 262 2.58 12.30 -15.45
C ARG A 262 2.27 13.66 -16.06
N ALA A 263 1.00 13.98 -16.28
CA ALA A 263 0.57 15.31 -16.77
C ALA A 263 0.94 16.43 -15.79
N ALA A 264 0.91 16.16 -14.48
CA ALA A 264 1.36 17.09 -13.44
C ALA A 264 2.90 17.17 -13.30
N GLY A 265 3.67 16.41 -14.10
CA GLY A 265 5.14 16.38 -14.02
C GLY A 265 5.68 15.53 -12.87
N ILE A 266 4.91 14.62 -12.33
CA ILE A 266 5.35 13.61 -11.37
C ILE A 266 5.98 12.45 -12.15
N ASN A 267 7.31 12.34 -12.14
CA ASN A 267 8.05 11.34 -12.92
C ASN A 267 8.68 10.22 -12.09
N VAL A 268 8.55 10.27 -10.77
CA VAL A 268 9.05 9.20 -9.89
C VAL A 268 8.30 7.88 -10.11
N PRO A 269 8.91 6.74 -9.77
CA PRO A 269 8.25 5.43 -9.84
C PRO A 269 6.96 5.38 -9.00
N ILE A 270 5.96 4.66 -9.50
CA ILE A 270 4.70 4.40 -8.80
C ILE A 270 4.59 2.90 -8.58
N PHE A 271 4.45 2.48 -7.33
CA PHE A 271 4.28 1.09 -6.91
C PHE A 271 2.79 0.85 -6.60
N PRO A 272 2.12 -0.03 -7.35
CA PRO A 272 0.71 -0.31 -7.14
C PRO A 272 0.50 -1.11 -5.86
N GLY A 273 -0.28 -0.60 -4.93
CA GLY A 273 -0.68 -1.31 -3.71
C GLY A 273 -1.73 -2.37 -4.03
N ILE A 274 -1.39 -3.64 -3.89
CA ILE A 274 -2.26 -4.78 -4.22
C ILE A 274 -2.59 -5.52 -2.93
N MET A 275 -3.86 -5.55 -2.54
CA MET A 275 -4.30 -6.27 -1.35
C MET A 275 -4.93 -7.61 -1.73
N PRO A 276 -4.37 -8.75 -1.25
CA PRO A 276 -4.95 -10.08 -1.47
C PRO A 276 -6.37 -10.23 -0.90
N LEU A 277 -7.22 -10.95 -1.61
CA LEU A 277 -8.62 -11.22 -1.24
C LEU A 277 -8.70 -12.52 -0.43
N ASN A 278 -8.36 -12.46 0.86
CA ASN A 278 -8.27 -13.66 1.71
C ASN A 278 -9.58 -14.00 2.43
N ALA A 279 -10.35 -12.98 2.82
CA ALA A 279 -11.60 -13.12 3.53
C ALA A 279 -12.57 -12.00 3.17
N TYR A 280 -13.82 -12.35 2.85
CA TYR A 280 -14.84 -11.39 2.42
C TYR A 280 -15.08 -10.26 3.44
N GLY A 281 -15.19 -10.59 4.74
CA GLY A 281 -15.38 -9.59 5.79
C GLY A 281 -14.20 -8.60 5.92
N GLY A 282 -12.96 -9.09 5.74
CA GLY A 282 -11.76 -8.23 5.69
C GLY A 282 -11.75 -7.32 4.47
N PHE A 283 -12.07 -7.86 3.32
CA PHE A 283 -12.23 -7.13 2.07
C PHE A 283 -13.28 -6.01 2.20
N LYS A 284 -14.52 -6.35 2.62
CA LYS A 284 -15.60 -5.38 2.80
C LYS A 284 -15.21 -4.22 3.75
N ARG A 285 -14.54 -4.56 4.86
CA ARG A 285 -14.08 -3.55 5.82
C ARG A 285 -13.04 -2.61 5.21
N MET A 286 -12.06 -3.14 4.48
CA MET A 286 -10.99 -2.32 3.90
C MET A 286 -11.48 -1.48 2.73
N THR A 287 -12.27 -2.05 1.83
CA THR A 287 -12.84 -1.29 0.72
C THR A 287 -13.81 -0.22 1.18
N GLY A 288 -14.57 -0.46 2.26
CA GLY A 288 -15.41 0.56 2.90
C GLY A 288 -14.59 1.67 3.56
N PHE A 289 -13.55 1.32 4.30
CA PHE A 289 -12.66 2.29 4.95
C PHE A 289 -11.90 3.15 3.95
N CYS A 290 -11.30 2.53 2.94
CA CYS A 290 -10.54 3.23 1.90
C CYS A 290 -11.43 3.85 0.83
N LYS A 291 -12.76 3.61 0.87
CA LYS A 291 -13.73 3.96 -0.19
C LYS A 291 -13.23 3.51 -1.56
N THR A 292 -12.84 2.23 -1.65
CA THR A 292 -12.26 1.66 -2.87
C THR A 292 -13.36 1.22 -3.84
N ARG A 293 -13.21 1.57 -5.11
CA ARG A 293 -14.09 1.14 -6.19
C ARG A 293 -14.03 -0.37 -6.38
N ILE A 294 -15.19 -0.98 -6.40
CA ILE A 294 -15.37 -2.38 -6.79
C ILE A 294 -16.00 -2.38 -8.20
N PRO A 295 -15.27 -2.83 -9.24
CA PRO A 295 -15.82 -2.92 -10.59
C PRO A 295 -17.11 -3.76 -10.63
N PRO A 296 -18.13 -3.40 -11.42
CA PRO A 296 -19.41 -4.14 -11.48
C PRO A 296 -19.23 -5.64 -11.73
N ALA A 297 -18.38 -6.02 -12.67
CA ALA A 297 -18.08 -7.42 -12.96
C ALA A 297 -17.43 -8.18 -11.76
N MET A 298 -16.63 -7.48 -10.95
CA MET A 298 -16.09 -8.03 -9.71
C MET A 298 -17.20 -8.23 -8.68
N ALA A 299 -18.08 -7.24 -8.50
CA ALA A 299 -19.18 -7.29 -7.55
C ALA A 299 -20.17 -8.44 -7.87
N GLU A 300 -20.53 -8.63 -9.14
CA GLU A 300 -21.38 -9.73 -9.59
C GLU A 300 -20.78 -11.10 -9.24
N ARG A 301 -19.51 -11.32 -9.53
CA ARG A 301 -18.82 -12.58 -9.21
C ARG A 301 -18.71 -12.80 -7.71
N MET A 302 -18.44 -11.76 -6.93
CA MET A 302 -18.37 -11.85 -5.48
C MET A 302 -19.70 -12.18 -4.82
N ALA A 303 -20.82 -11.80 -5.40
CA ALA A 303 -22.16 -12.09 -4.88
C ALA A 303 -22.41 -13.61 -4.70
N THR A 304 -21.71 -14.45 -5.44
CA THR A 304 -21.81 -15.92 -5.37
C THR A 304 -20.92 -16.55 -4.30
N CYS A 305 -19.98 -15.82 -3.69
CA CYS A 305 -18.99 -16.35 -2.75
C CYS A 305 -18.84 -15.49 -1.48
N ASN A 306 -19.87 -14.75 -1.07
CA ASN A 306 -19.83 -13.78 0.03
C ASN A 306 -20.33 -14.34 1.39
N GLY A 307 -20.36 -15.65 1.58
CA GLY A 307 -20.87 -16.27 2.81
C GLY A 307 -19.76 -16.78 3.74
N ASP A 308 -20.20 -17.36 4.87
CA ASP A 308 -19.33 -17.81 5.96
C ASP A 308 -19.05 -19.32 5.96
N SER A 309 -19.67 -20.11 5.07
CA SER A 309 -19.34 -21.55 4.95
C SER A 309 -17.90 -21.73 4.43
N ASP A 310 -17.29 -22.86 4.75
CA ASP A 310 -15.91 -23.14 4.31
C ASP A 310 -15.81 -23.21 2.77
N GLU A 311 -16.86 -23.68 2.11
CA GLU A 311 -16.95 -23.68 0.64
C GLU A 311 -17.00 -22.24 0.08
N GLN A 312 -17.77 -21.34 0.70
CA GLN A 312 -17.86 -19.95 0.28
C GLN A 312 -16.57 -19.18 0.56
N LYS A 313 -15.92 -19.41 1.69
CA LYS A 313 -14.60 -18.86 2.00
C LYS A 313 -13.57 -19.30 0.96
N LYS A 314 -13.56 -20.60 0.63
CA LYS A 314 -12.67 -21.12 -0.40
C LYS A 314 -13.00 -20.53 -1.77
N ALA A 315 -14.26 -20.46 -2.15
CA ALA A 315 -14.69 -19.88 -3.42
C ALA A 315 -14.27 -18.38 -3.53
N PHE A 316 -14.35 -17.63 -2.41
CA PHE A 316 -13.90 -16.24 -2.36
C PHE A 316 -12.37 -16.13 -2.55
N GLN A 317 -11.59 -17.02 -1.94
CA GLN A 317 -10.13 -17.05 -2.11
C GLN A 317 -9.75 -17.43 -3.55
N ASP A 318 -10.38 -18.48 -4.11
CA ASP A 318 -10.15 -18.92 -5.49
C ASP A 318 -10.48 -17.79 -6.49
N PHE A 319 -11.61 -17.10 -6.27
CA PHE A 319 -11.99 -15.93 -7.05
C PHE A 319 -10.95 -14.80 -6.89
N GLY A 320 -10.59 -14.48 -5.64
CA GLY A 320 -9.64 -13.43 -5.34
C GLY A 320 -8.29 -13.65 -6.01
N THR A 321 -7.80 -14.88 -5.96
CA THR A 321 -6.56 -15.30 -6.62
C THR A 321 -6.64 -15.09 -8.13
N ALA A 322 -7.71 -15.57 -8.77
CA ALA A 322 -7.89 -15.43 -10.21
C ALA A 322 -7.97 -13.95 -10.64
N TYR A 323 -8.78 -13.15 -9.92
CA TYR A 323 -8.96 -11.74 -10.21
C TYR A 323 -7.67 -10.93 -10.08
N LEU A 324 -6.94 -11.14 -8.97
CA LEU A 324 -5.70 -10.42 -8.73
C LEU A 324 -4.57 -10.87 -9.66
N THR A 325 -4.55 -12.14 -10.10
CA THR A 325 -3.63 -12.59 -11.14
C THR A 325 -3.84 -11.80 -12.41
N GLU A 326 -5.09 -11.66 -12.84
CA GLU A 326 -5.43 -10.88 -14.04
C GLU A 326 -5.06 -9.40 -13.87
N LEU A 327 -5.37 -8.78 -12.70
CA LEU A 327 -4.98 -7.42 -12.41
C LEU A 327 -3.47 -7.22 -12.44
N CYS A 328 -2.70 -8.13 -11.85
CA CYS A 328 -1.23 -8.09 -11.88
C CYS A 328 -0.68 -8.22 -13.31
N GLN A 329 -1.26 -9.11 -14.14
CA GLN A 329 -0.88 -9.25 -15.54
C GLN A 329 -1.14 -7.95 -16.31
N GLN A 330 -2.33 -7.35 -16.15
CA GLN A 330 -2.68 -6.07 -16.79
C GLN A 330 -1.74 -4.93 -16.35
N LEU A 331 -1.35 -4.89 -15.07
CA LEU A 331 -0.37 -3.91 -14.56
C LEU A 331 0.99 -4.08 -15.22
N VAL A 332 1.49 -5.31 -15.33
CA VAL A 332 2.78 -5.60 -15.97
C VAL A 332 2.74 -5.28 -17.48
N GLU A 333 1.68 -5.70 -18.17
CA GLU A 333 1.48 -5.44 -19.60
C GLU A 333 1.36 -3.95 -19.92
N SER A 334 0.79 -3.16 -19.00
CA SER A 334 0.67 -1.71 -19.16
C SER A 334 2.02 -0.98 -19.22
N LYS A 335 3.08 -1.59 -18.68
CA LYS A 335 4.43 -0.99 -18.52
C LYS A 335 4.44 0.34 -17.75
N LEU A 336 3.39 0.62 -16.99
CA LEU A 336 3.28 1.84 -16.18
C LEU A 336 3.99 1.70 -14.83
N VAL A 337 4.28 0.47 -14.41
CA VAL A 337 4.82 0.16 -13.09
C VAL A 337 6.13 -0.64 -13.20
N PRO A 338 7.14 -0.34 -12.36
CA PRO A 338 8.41 -1.07 -12.38
C PRO A 338 8.33 -2.39 -11.60
N GLY A 339 7.29 -2.60 -10.81
CA GLY A 339 7.08 -3.76 -9.95
C GLY A 339 5.71 -3.78 -9.32
N LEU A 340 5.45 -4.83 -8.53
CA LEU A 340 4.20 -5.10 -7.85
C LEU A 340 4.43 -5.05 -6.33
N HIS A 341 3.61 -4.28 -5.61
CA HIS A 341 3.69 -4.14 -4.16
C HIS A 341 2.48 -4.81 -3.51
N SER A 342 2.68 -5.94 -2.84
CA SER A 342 1.62 -6.71 -2.20
C SER A 342 1.48 -6.38 -0.74
N VAL A 343 0.30 -5.88 -0.35
CA VAL A 343 -0.06 -5.55 1.02
C VAL A 343 -0.58 -6.82 1.70
N SER A 344 0.24 -7.45 2.56
CA SER A 344 -0.13 -8.68 3.24
C SER A 344 -0.71 -8.43 4.62
N TYR A 345 -1.87 -9.05 4.93
CA TYR A 345 -2.44 -9.06 6.28
C TYR A 345 -1.74 -10.12 7.16
N THR A 346 -1.35 -9.75 8.39
CA THR A 346 -0.78 -10.63 9.42
C THR A 346 -1.73 -11.72 9.92
N HIS A 347 -2.96 -11.79 9.44
CA HIS A 347 -3.96 -12.79 9.83
C HIS A 347 -4.18 -13.89 8.79
N LEU A 348 -3.19 -14.16 7.95
CA LEU A 348 -3.17 -15.41 7.19
C LEU A 348 -2.93 -16.56 8.19
N THR A 349 -4.01 -17.11 8.70
CA THR A 349 -3.95 -18.37 9.46
C THR A 349 -3.59 -19.47 8.47
N LEU A 350 -2.36 -19.96 8.57
CA LEU A 350 -2.04 -21.27 7.98
C LEU A 350 -3.04 -22.28 8.55
N PRO A 351 -3.73 -23.08 7.72
CA PRO A 351 -4.44 -24.21 8.23
C PRO A 351 -3.39 -25.11 8.91
N THR A 352 -3.48 -25.21 10.23
CA THR A 352 -2.76 -26.24 10.97
C THR A 352 -3.20 -27.58 10.41
N LYS A 353 -2.31 -28.27 9.71
CA LYS A 353 -2.52 -29.69 9.45
C LYS A 353 -2.68 -30.36 10.81
N ALA A 354 -3.89 -30.89 11.06
CA ALA A 354 -4.10 -31.86 12.11
C ALA A 354 -3.35 -33.15 11.78
#